data_ae533ff24f4e44638ea965baa6504c52
#
_entry.id   ae533ff24f4e44638ea965baa6504c52
#
_cell.length_a   1.000
_cell.length_b   1.000
_cell.length_c   1.000
_cell.angle_alpha   90.00
_cell.angle_beta   90.00
_cell.angle_gamma   90.00
#
_symmetry.space_group_name_H-M   'P 1'
#
loop_
_entity.id
_entity.type
_entity.pdbx_description
1 polymer ?
#
loop_
_entity_poly.entity_id
_entity_poly.type
_entity_poly.pdbx_seq_one_letter_code
_entity_poly.pdbx_strand_id
1 'polypeptide(L)'
;MKYRKLERADIKISEIGFGAWAFSLPGWWGKKIDEDGAKRMLKKAYDLGINLFEIADMYGQGRAERIVGEVFKGMRDEVVLSTKYGYDFSNVDQIGHAELPQRFSEREFSEKMLENSLERLQTDHVDIYGLHNPKLYHIRDKNVFKFLDDKITEGKIKTYQAALGPAIGWTAEGIESMDIPNLSAVQTVYNLFEQIPGRELLENAQKKNVGIFVRVPDASGVLTGEMKTMEDVAKKIGDDDHRAVRKKEWFKRAFEKVEEVIPIGKQYGYDIMQLSMKFILSKNSVTSIIPTFGSIEDIESFVSISDGNYLKLDDMKRIESIFDSWETYELKFTQPDVLNYISSKNS
;
A
#
# COMPACT_ATOMS: atom_id res chain seq x y z
N MET A 1 -11.83 -11.36 11.34
CA MET A 1 -11.26 -11.04 10.02
C MET A 1 -12.24 -11.37 8.90
N LYS A 2 -12.51 -10.46 7.99
CA LYS A 2 -13.24 -10.68 6.74
C LYS A 2 -12.27 -10.79 5.58
N TYR A 3 -12.74 -11.38 4.48
CA TYR A 3 -11.93 -11.62 3.30
C TYR A 3 -12.68 -11.13 2.05
N ARG A 4 -11.92 -10.65 1.07
CA ARG A 4 -12.40 -10.26 -0.25
C ARG A 4 -11.67 -11.06 -1.32
N LYS A 5 -12.31 -11.20 -2.45
CA LYS A 5 -11.73 -11.93 -3.58
C LYS A 5 -10.96 -10.99 -4.49
N LEU A 6 -9.78 -11.39 -4.90
CA LEU A 6 -9.05 -10.78 -6.01
C LEU A 6 -9.53 -11.48 -7.29
N GLU A 7 -10.54 -10.88 -7.93
CA GLU A 7 -11.38 -11.57 -8.93
C GLU A 7 -10.60 -12.16 -10.09
N ARG A 8 -9.65 -11.41 -10.67
CA ARG A 8 -8.88 -11.87 -11.84
C ARG A 8 -7.93 -13.04 -11.54
N ALA A 9 -7.54 -13.23 -10.30
CA ALA A 9 -6.61 -14.27 -9.88
C ALA A 9 -7.27 -15.40 -9.08
N ASP A 10 -8.55 -15.27 -8.76
CA ASP A 10 -9.28 -16.20 -7.88
C ASP A 10 -8.64 -16.41 -6.51
N ILE A 11 -8.05 -15.35 -5.95
CA ILE A 11 -7.35 -15.41 -4.64
C ILE A 11 -8.21 -14.74 -3.58
N LYS A 12 -8.41 -15.42 -2.45
CA LYS A 12 -9.09 -14.89 -1.27
C LYS A 12 -8.09 -14.17 -0.37
N ILE A 13 -8.33 -12.88 -0.10
CA ILE A 13 -7.42 -11.99 0.61
C ILE A 13 -8.12 -11.37 1.81
N SER A 14 -7.44 -11.31 2.97
CA SER A 14 -7.92 -10.63 4.16
C SER A 14 -8.06 -9.13 3.93
N GLU A 15 -9.14 -8.51 4.44
CA GLU A 15 -9.37 -7.06 4.32
C GLU A 15 -8.25 -6.20 4.91
N ILE A 16 -7.52 -6.76 5.88
CA ILE A 16 -6.29 -6.19 6.41
C ILE A 16 -5.14 -7.11 6.00
N GLY A 17 -4.18 -6.57 5.26
CA GLY A 17 -2.92 -7.23 4.91
C GLY A 17 -1.79 -6.75 5.83
N PHE A 18 -0.67 -7.44 5.82
CA PHE A 18 0.52 -7.07 6.58
C PHE A 18 1.56 -6.43 5.66
N GLY A 19 1.84 -5.13 5.84
CA GLY A 19 2.93 -4.44 5.15
C GLY A 19 4.26 -4.60 5.90
N ALA A 20 5.24 -5.23 5.27
CA ALA A 20 6.55 -5.50 5.88
C ALA A 20 7.56 -4.33 5.74
N TRP A 21 7.10 -3.15 5.33
CA TRP A 21 7.95 -1.96 5.20
C TRP A 21 8.73 -1.62 6.47
N ALA A 22 8.09 -1.74 7.65
CA ALA A 22 8.72 -1.46 8.94
C ALA A 22 9.95 -2.33 9.24
N PHE A 23 10.12 -3.45 8.53
CA PHE A 23 11.29 -4.34 8.66
C PHE A 23 12.47 -3.93 7.78
N SER A 24 12.32 -2.89 6.95
CA SER A 24 13.33 -2.45 6.00
C SER A 24 14.58 -1.94 6.68
N LEU A 25 14.42 -0.94 7.53
CA LEU A 25 15.53 -0.29 8.24
C LEU A 25 15.13 -0.01 9.69
N PRO A 26 15.99 -0.36 10.66
CA PRO A 26 15.75 -0.03 12.05
C PRO A 26 15.61 1.50 12.23
N GLY A 27 14.45 1.95 12.71
CA GLY A 27 14.19 3.35 13.04
C GLY A 27 13.65 4.22 11.91
N TRP A 28 13.56 3.73 10.67
CA TRP A 28 13.06 4.55 9.55
C TRP A 28 11.60 5.01 9.70
N TRP A 29 10.79 4.27 10.44
CA TRP A 29 9.41 4.64 10.80
C TRP A 29 9.32 5.11 12.27
N GLY A 30 10.44 5.57 12.85
CA GLY A 30 10.50 5.94 14.27
C GLY A 30 10.43 4.75 15.24
N LYS A 31 10.21 3.53 14.79
CA LYS A 31 10.15 2.31 15.61
C LYS A 31 11.29 1.37 15.24
N LYS A 32 12.04 0.92 16.26
CA LYS A 32 13.09 -0.10 16.07
C LYS A 32 12.45 -1.47 16.26
N ILE A 33 12.23 -2.20 15.17
CA ILE A 33 11.76 -3.58 15.21
C ILE A 33 12.95 -4.48 14.92
N ASP A 34 13.36 -5.26 15.91
CA ASP A 34 14.39 -6.29 15.72
C ASP A 34 13.80 -7.50 14.96
N GLU A 35 14.64 -8.42 14.60
CA GLU A 35 14.23 -9.56 13.78
C GLU A 35 13.28 -10.50 14.52
N ASP A 36 13.51 -10.75 15.81
CA ASP A 36 12.64 -11.57 16.64
C ASP A 36 11.27 -10.90 16.85
N GLY A 37 11.25 -9.58 17.03
CA GLY A 37 10.04 -8.78 17.07
C GLY A 37 9.23 -8.89 15.77
N ALA A 38 9.94 -8.76 14.63
CA ALA A 38 9.31 -8.91 13.31
C ALA A 38 8.69 -10.31 13.13
N LYS A 39 9.41 -11.37 13.50
CA LYS A 39 8.90 -12.74 13.43
C LYS A 39 7.67 -12.96 14.35
N ARG A 40 7.71 -12.42 15.58
CA ARG A 40 6.54 -12.48 16.48
C ARG A 40 5.32 -11.74 15.90
N MET A 41 5.53 -10.57 15.30
CA MET A 41 4.46 -9.79 14.66
C MET A 41 3.84 -10.53 13.48
N LEU A 42 4.65 -11.14 12.61
CA LEU A 42 4.16 -11.94 11.47
C LEU A 42 3.32 -13.13 11.92
N LYS A 43 3.79 -13.88 12.92
CA LYS A 43 3.03 -15.01 13.49
C LYS A 43 1.73 -14.54 14.11
N LYS A 44 1.75 -13.46 14.89
CA LYS A 44 0.55 -12.89 15.49
C LYS A 44 -0.46 -12.43 14.44
N ALA A 45 0.01 -11.80 13.36
CA ALA A 45 -0.85 -11.38 12.25
C ALA A 45 -1.55 -12.59 11.59
N TYR A 46 -0.80 -13.65 11.31
CA TYR A 46 -1.32 -14.89 10.79
C TYR A 46 -2.36 -15.52 11.74
N ASP A 47 -2.06 -15.63 13.04
CA ASP A 47 -2.96 -16.18 14.06
C ASP A 47 -4.28 -15.39 14.17
N LEU A 48 -4.26 -14.10 13.86
CA LEU A 48 -5.44 -13.23 13.80
C LEU A 48 -6.18 -13.27 12.44
N GLY A 49 -5.71 -14.10 11.50
CA GLY A 49 -6.36 -14.34 10.22
C GLY A 49 -5.92 -13.41 9.09
N ILE A 50 -4.83 -12.65 9.24
CA ILE A 50 -4.19 -11.99 8.11
C ILE A 50 -3.55 -13.07 7.24
N ASN A 51 -3.90 -13.09 5.95
CA ASN A 51 -3.27 -14.01 5.01
C ASN A 51 -2.44 -13.30 3.92
N LEU A 52 -2.60 -11.98 3.70
CA LEU A 52 -1.78 -11.22 2.76
C LEU A 52 -0.56 -10.63 3.47
N PHE A 53 0.64 -11.00 3.02
CA PHE A 53 1.92 -10.44 3.47
C PHE A 53 2.59 -9.73 2.29
N GLU A 54 2.66 -8.40 2.39
CA GLU A 54 3.13 -7.51 1.36
C GLU A 54 4.55 -7.02 1.67
N ILE A 55 5.44 -7.21 0.71
CA ILE A 55 6.88 -7.06 0.86
C ILE A 55 7.44 -6.34 -0.38
N ALA A 56 8.75 -6.15 -0.44
CA ALA A 56 9.50 -5.85 -1.66
C ALA A 56 10.96 -6.29 -1.52
N ASP A 57 11.58 -6.59 -2.65
CA ASP A 57 12.99 -6.98 -2.74
C ASP A 57 13.94 -5.93 -2.16
N MET A 58 13.62 -4.64 -2.37
CA MET A 58 14.40 -3.52 -1.84
C MET A 58 14.21 -3.26 -0.34
N TYR A 59 13.20 -3.83 0.32
CA TYR A 59 12.96 -3.57 1.74
C TYR A 59 14.08 -4.17 2.60
N GLY A 60 14.97 -3.27 3.06
CA GLY A 60 16.20 -3.66 3.76
C GLY A 60 17.11 -4.56 2.91
N GLN A 61 17.14 -4.33 1.58
CA GLN A 61 17.95 -5.13 0.64
C GLN A 61 17.68 -6.64 0.76
N GLY A 62 16.40 -7.00 0.78
CA GLY A 62 15.94 -8.39 0.92
C GLY A 62 15.77 -8.88 2.35
N ARG A 63 16.07 -8.05 3.36
CA ARG A 63 15.90 -8.43 4.78
C ARG A 63 14.45 -8.79 5.10
N ALA A 64 13.49 -7.99 4.61
CA ALA A 64 12.08 -8.24 4.85
C ALA A 64 11.62 -9.58 4.23
N GLU A 65 12.08 -9.90 3.01
CA GLU A 65 11.77 -11.17 2.36
C GLU A 65 12.38 -12.36 3.12
N ARG A 66 13.62 -12.27 3.62
CA ARG A 66 14.23 -13.34 4.43
C ARG A 66 13.43 -13.61 5.71
N ILE A 67 13.05 -12.56 6.44
CA ILE A 67 12.27 -12.70 7.68
C ILE A 67 10.92 -13.37 7.40
N VAL A 68 10.21 -12.94 6.36
CA VAL A 68 8.92 -13.52 5.96
C VAL A 68 9.10 -14.98 5.51
N GLY A 69 10.11 -15.27 4.69
CA GLY A 69 10.43 -16.63 4.24
C GLY A 69 10.71 -17.60 5.39
N GLU A 70 11.49 -17.15 6.39
CA GLU A 70 11.77 -17.96 7.58
C GLU A 70 10.52 -18.25 8.42
N VAL A 71 9.63 -17.27 8.56
CA VAL A 71 8.41 -17.43 9.37
C VAL A 71 7.42 -18.38 8.71
N PHE A 72 7.26 -18.31 7.38
CA PHE A 72 6.27 -19.09 6.66
C PHE A 72 6.84 -20.32 5.93
N LYS A 73 8.08 -20.69 6.24
CA LYS A 73 8.67 -21.95 5.78
C LYS A 73 7.80 -23.13 6.22
N GLY A 74 7.34 -23.93 5.24
CA GLY A 74 6.45 -25.07 5.48
C GLY A 74 4.96 -24.70 5.63
N MET A 75 4.59 -23.42 5.51
CA MET A 75 3.22 -22.92 5.56
C MET A 75 2.87 -22.14 4.29
N ARG A 76 3.57 -22.42 3.19
CA ARG A 76 3.48 -21.60 1.95
C ARG A 76 2.08 -21.46 1.40
N ASP A 77 1.30 -22.54 1.43
CA ASP A 77 -0.07 -22.59 0.88
C ASP A 77 -1.12 -21.93 1.80
N GLU A 78 -0.72 -21.56 3.02
CA GLU A 78 -1.61 -20.93 4.00
C GLU A 78 -1.59 -19.39 3.92
N VAL A 79 -0.65 -18.83 3.16
CA VAL A 79 -0.44 -17.39 3.05
C VAL A 79 -0.39 -16.92 1.59
N VAL A 80 -0.79 -15.67 1.38
CA VAL A 80 -0.64 -14.96 0.11
C VAL A 80 0.58 -14.06 0.20
N LEU A 81 1.64 -14.41 -0.52
CA LEU A 81 2.86 -13.62 -0.58
C LEU A 81 2.82 -12.66 -1.77
N SER A 82 2.97 -11.37 -1.47
CA SER A 82 3.05 -10.31 -2.47
C SER A 82 4.39 -9.58 -2.33
N THR A 83 5.31 -9.78 -3.28
CA THR A 83 6.57 -9.02 -3.33
C THR A 83 6.65 -8.19 -4.60
N LYS A 84 7.63 -7.31 -4.68
CA LYS A 84 7.79 -6.33 -5.76
C LYS A 84 9.24 -6.24 -6.20
N TYR A 85 9.43 -5.83 -7.48
CA TYR A 85 10.74 -5.62 -8.07
C TYR A 85 10.77 -4.37 -8.95
N GLY A 86 11.93 -4.05 -9.48
CA GLY A 86 12.11 -3.05 -10.52
C GLY A 86 13.29 -2.12 -10.29
N TYR A 87 13.61 -1.80 -9.04
CA TYR A 87 14.75 -0.96 -8.71
C TYR A 87 16.06 -1.73 -8.71
N ASP A 88 17.09 -1.16 -9.36
CA ASP A 88 18.45 -1.66 -9.23
C ASP A 88 19.14 -0.98 -8.04
N PHE A 89 19.28 -1.74 -6.97
CA PHE A 89 19.94 -1.32 -5.73
C PHE A 89 21.28 -2.03 -5.49
N SER A 90 21.85 -2.64 -6.53
CA SER A 90 23.09 -3.44 -6.42
C SER A 90 24.32 -2.62 -6.04
N ASN A 91 24.31 -1.31 -6.31
CA ASN A 91 25.45 -0.41 -6.10
C ASN A 91 25.23 0.60 -4.98
N VAL A 92 24.30 0.33 -4.05
CA VAL A 92 24.04 1.21 -2.90
C VAL A 92 24.18 0.44 -1.59
N ASP A 93 24.87 1.03 -0.64
CA ASP A 93 25.07 0.42 0.68
C ASP A 93 23.82 0.54 1.55
N GLN A 94 23.03 1.58 1.32
CA GLN A 94 21.78 1.84 2.03
C GLN A 94 20.74 2.44 1.11
N ILE A 95 19.54 1.82 1.09
CA ILE A 95 18.40 2.36 0.37
C ILE A 95 17.76 3.45 1.21
N GLY A 96 17.76 4.67 0.66
CA GLY A 96 17.16 5.86 1.26
C GLY A 96 16.20 6.55 0.28
N HIS A 97 16.13 7.87 0.34
CA HIS A 97 15.38 8.70 -0.61
C HIS A 97 16.09 8.90 -1.96
N ALA A 98 17.20 8.21 -2.21
CA ALA A 98 17.92 8.30 -3.48
C ALA A 98 17.06 7.76 -4.63
N GLU A 99 17.11 8.44 -5.77
CA GLU A 99 16.55 7.92 -7.01
C GLU A 99 17.38 6.73 -7.48
N LEU A 100 16.78 5.56 -7.49
CA LEU A 100 17.39 4.35 -8.01
C LEU A 100 16.91 4.09 -9.44
N PRO A 101 17.80 3.58 -10.34
CA PRO A 101 17.37 3.19 -11.67
C PRO A 101 16.32 2.08 -11.62
N GLN A 102 15.35 2.16 -12.53
CA GLN A 102 14.33 1.11 -12.71
C GLN A 102 14.61 0.35 -14.01
N ARG A 103 14.67 -0.99 -13.95
CA ARG A 103 15.10 -1.86 -15.05
C ARG A 103 14.09 -2.94 -15.41
N PHE A 104 12.80 -2.61 -15.37
CA PHE A 104 11.70 -3.57 -15.65
C PHE A 104 11.79 -4.21 -17.05
N SER A 105 12.25 -3.46 -18.04
CA SER A 105 12.32 -3.91 -19.43
C SER A 105 13.49 -4.86 -19.72
N GLU A 106 14.42 -4.99 -18.79
CA GLU A 106 15.60 -5.82 -18.93
C GLU A 106 15.30 -7.23 -18.39
N ARG A 107 15.07 -8.17 -19.30
CA ARG A 107 14.64 -9.52 -18.95
C ARG A 107 15.60 -10.23 -17.99
N GLU A 108 16.91 -10.19 -18.24
CA GLU A 108 17.90 -10.84 -17.38
C GLU A 108 17.89 -10.26 -15.96
N PHE A 109 17.72 -8.94 -15.84
CA PHE A 109 17.59 -8.29 -14.55
C PHE A 109 16.32 -8.76 -13.84
N SER A 110 15.18 -8.75 -14.53
CA SER A 110 13.88 -9.15 -13.97
C SER A 110 13.88 -10.62 -13.53
N GLU A 111 14.49 -11.51 -14.30
CA GLU A 111 14.66 -12.93 -13.93
C GLU A 111 15.51 -13.08 -12.66
N LYS A 112 16.65 -12.41 -12.60
CA LYS A 112 17.52 -12.41 -11.43
C LYS A 112 16.81 -11.88 -10.18
N MET A 113 16.02 -10.81 -10.31
CA MET A 113 15.29 -10.25 -9.16
C MET A 113 14.23 -11.22 -8.65
N LEU A 114 13.49 -11.90 -9.53
CA LEU A 114 12.51 -12.92 -9.13
C LEU A 114 13.20 -14.11 -8.43
N GLU A 115 14.26 -14.64 -9.00
CA GLU A 115 15.00 -15.76 -8.42
C GLU A 115 15.56 -15.42 -7.04
N ASN A 116 16.16 -14.25 -6.88
CA ASN A 116 16.64 -13.76 -5.59
C ASN A 116 15.49 -13.62 -4.57
N SER A 117 14.32 -13.17 -4.98
CA SER A 117 13.13 -13.06 -4.11
C SER A 117 12.64 -14.44 -3.68
N LEU A 118 12.55 -15.40 -4.60
CA LEU A 118 12.13 -16.78 -4.31
C LEU A 118 13.13 -17.45 -3.33
N GLU A 119 14.44 -17.26 -3.54
CA GLU A 119 15.48 -17.77 -2.62
C GLU A 119 15.32 -17.18 -1.22
N ARG A 120 15.18 -15.85 -1.10
CA ARG A 120 15.00 -15.18 0.21
C ARG A 120 13.71 -15.58 0.90
N LEU A 121 12.63 -15.74 0.14
CA LEU A 121 11.33 -16.20 0.64
C LEU A 121 11.28 -17.71 0.92
N GLN A 122 12.31 -18.47 0.54
CA GLN A 122 12.42 -19.93 0.70
C GLN A 122 11.21 -20.67 0.08
N THR A 123 10.80 -20.28 -1.12
CA THR A 123 9.67 -20.84 -1.85
C THR A 123 9.97 -20.93 -3.34
N ASP A 124 9.23 -21.76 -4.05
CA ASP A 124 9.31 -21.91 -5.50
C ASP A 124 8.39 -20.96 -6.27
N HIS A 125 7.45 -20.30 -5.57
CA HIS A 125 6.53 -19.34 -6.18
C HIS A 125 6.06 -18.25 -5.22
N VAL A 126 5.59 -17.12 -5.78
CA VAL A 126 4.83 -16.08 -5.07
C VAL A 126 3.45 -15.92 -5.68
N ASP A 127 2.48 -15.46 -4.89
CA ASP A 127 1.12 -15.29 -5.39
C ASP A 127 1.01 -14.04 -6.26
N ILE A 128 1.57 -12.93 -5.80
CA ILE A 128 1.47 -11.63 -6.48
C ILE A 128 2.87 -11.02 -6.64
N TYR A 129 3.32 -10.86 -7.89
CA TYR A 129 4.62 -10.23 -8.17
C TYR A 129 4.42 -8.83 -8.69
N GLY A 130 4.83 -7.81 -7.93
CA GLY A 130 4.49 -6.42 -8.19
C GLY A 130 5.55 -5.64 -8.96
N LEU A 131 5.12 -4.73 -9.83
CA LEU A 131 5.92 -3.66 -10.36
C LEU A 131 6.03 -2.55 -9.31
N HIS A 132 7.25 -2.20 -8.86
CA HIS A 132 7.49 -1.24 -7.79
C HIS A 132 7.62 0.18 -8.34
N ASN A 133 6.59 0.99 -8.22
CA ASN A 133 6.48 2.37 -8.73
C ASN A 133 6.72 2.47 -10.25
N PRO A 134 6.06 1.66 -11.09
CA PRO A 134 6.28 1.68 -12.53
C PRO A 134 5.84 3.03 -13.11
N LYS A 135 6.64 3.60 -14.00
CA LYS A 135 6.28 4.78 -14.78
C LYS A 135 5.40 4.39 -15.98
N LEU A 136 4.70 5.37 -16.55
CA LEU A 136 3.78 5.13 -17.66
C LEU A 136 4.43 4.40 -18.85
N TYR A 137 5.68 4.72 -19.15
CA TYR A 137 6.41 4.02 -20.22
C TYR A 137 6.71 2.55 -19.89
N HIS A 138 6.85 2.18 -18.61
CA HIS A 138 6.95 0.78 -18.20
C HIS A 138 5.60 0.05 -18.36
N ILE A 139 4.49 0.71 -18.02
CA ILE A 139 3.13 0.16 -18.19
C ILE A 139 2.81 -0.08 -19.67
N ARG A 140 3.36 0.73 -20.57
CA ARG A 140 3.19 0.60 -22.03
C ARG A 140 4.19 -0.34 -22.69
N ASP A 141 5.21 -0.79 -21.98
CA ASP A 141 6.23 -1.71 -22.52
C ASP A 141 5.73 -3.17 -22.47
N LYS A 142 5.44 -3.72 -23.65
CA LYS A 142 4.98 -5.10 -23.80
C LYS A 142 6.00 -6.15 -23.31
N ASN A 143 7.29 -5.84 -23.29
CA ASN A 143 8.31 -6.79 -22.84
C ASN A 143 8.22 -7.04 -21.34
N VAL A 144 7.85 -6.03 -20.55
CA VAL A 144 7.62 -6.15 -19.11
C VAL A 144 6.52 -7.19 -18.83
N PHE A 145 5.38 -7.08 -19.51
CA PHE A 145 4.25 -7.98 -19.30
C PHE A 145 4.45 -9.35 -19.92
N LYS A 146 5.17 -9.43 -21.06
CA LYS A 146 5.56 -10.72 -21.62
C LYS A 146 6.40 -11.53 -20.63
N PHE A 147 7.36 -10.89 -19.95
CA PHE A 147 8.15 -11.54 -18.90
C PHE A 147 7.25 -12.06 -17.78
N LEU A 148 6.33 -11.25 -17.27
CA LEU A 148 5.42 -11.65 -16.19
C LEU A 148 4.47 -12.79 -16.60
N ASP A 149 3.94 -12.75 -17.82
CA ASP A 149 3.09 -13.80 -18.37
C ASP A 149 3.86 -15.13 -18.56
N ASP A 150 5.12 -15.06 -19.01
CA ASP A 150 6.00 -16.24 -19.05
C ASP A 150 6.16 -16.83 -17.64
N LYS A 151 6.32 -15.99 -16.58
CA LYS A 151 6.46 -16.47 -15.20
C LYS A 151 5.17 -17.04 -14.60
N ILE A 152 4.00 -16.57 -15.04
CA ILE A 152 2.72 -17.22 -14.73
C ILE A 152 2.70 -18.63 -15.35
N THR A 153 3.09 -18.74 -16.62
CA THR A 153 3.12 -20.02 -17.34
C THR A 153 4.10 -21.02 -16.70
N GLU A 154 5.24 -20.52 -16.19
CA GLU A 154 6.22 -21.33 -15.46
C GLU A 154 5.75 -21.70 -14.03
N GLY A 155 4.63 -21.13 -13.55
CA GLY A 155 4.12 -21.37 -12.19
C GLY A 155 4.91 -20.65 -11.08
N LYS A 156 5.82 -19.75 -11.44
CA LYS A 156 6.64 -18.98 -10.46
C LYS A 156 5.87 -17.83 -9.82
N ILE A 157 4.84 -17.31 -10.50
CA ILE A 157 3.92 -16.31 -9.97
C ILE A 157 2.48 -16.69 -10.36
N LYS A 158 1.48 -16.36 -9.54
CA LYS A 158 0.07 -16.60 -9.89
C LYS A 158 -0.54 -15.43 -10.65
N THR A 159 -0.15 -14.22 -10.29
CA THR A 159 -0.59 -12.96 -10.90
C THR A 159 0.39 -11.84 -10.58
N TYR A 160 0.12 -10.64 -11.10
CA TYR A 160 0.94 -9.48 -10.81
C TYR A 160 0.11 -8.24 -10.50
N GLN A 161 0.77 -7.22 -9.92
CA GLN A 161 0.18 -5.93 -9.57
C GLN A 161 1.04 -4.76 -10.03
N ALA A 162 0.44 -3.58 -10.15
CA ALA A 162 1.14 -2.31 -10.22
C ALA A 162 1.07 -1.59 -8.87
N ALA A 163 2.19 -1.54 -8.15
CA ALA A 163 2.30 -0.73 -6.95
C ALA A 163 2.72 0.68 -7.37
N LEU A 164 1.77 1.63 -7.32
CA LEU A 164 1.96 3.00 -7.80
C LEU A 164 2.94 3.77 -6.92
N GLY A 165 3.43 4.90 -7.41
CA GLY A 165 4.42 5.73 -6.74
C GLY A 165 4.06 6.21 -5.33
N PRO A 166 5.05 6.71 -4.56
CA PRO A 166 4.91 6.94 -3.12
C PRO A 166 4.08 8.18 -2.76
N ALA A 167 3.82 9.06 -3.72
CA ALA A 167 3.03 10.26 -3.53
C ALA A 167 1.62 10.11 -4.09
N ILE A 168 0.81 11.13 -3.91
CA ILE A 168 -0.43 11.30 -4.65
C ILE A 168 -0.07 11.56 -6.11
N GLY A 169 -0.73 10.88 -7.01
CA GLY A 169 -0.45 10.95 -8.44
C GLY A 169 -0.57 9.57 -9.08
N TRP A 170 0.06 9.39 -10.21
CA TRP A 170 0.13 8.09 -10.90
C TRP A 170 -1.22 7.60 -11.42
N THR A 171 -2.11 8.54 -11.78
CA THR A 171 -3.46 8.22 -12.27
C THR A 171 -3.40 7.45 -13.58
N ALA A 172 -2.62 7.92 -14.54
CA ALA A 172 -2.51 7.30 -15.85
C ALA A 172 -1.88 5.90 -15.74
N GLU A 173 -0.82 5.75 -14.95
CA GLU A 173 -0.18 4.46 -14.67
C GLU A 173 -1.17 3.47 -14.06
N GLY A 174 -1.98 3.93 -13.09
CA GLY A 174 -2.98 3.09 -12.45
C GLY A 174 -4.08 2.66 -13.40
N ILE A 175 -4.66 3.59 -14.18
CA ILE A 175 -5.78 3.31 -15.08
C ILE A 175 -5.33 2.43 -16.26
N GLU A 176 -4.20 2.76 -16.90
CA GLU A 176 -3.70 1.97 -18.02
C GLU A 176 -3.24 0.56 -17.60
N SER A 177 -2.67 0.42 -16.40
CA SER A 177 -2.30 -0.91 -15.89
C SER A 177 -3.50 -1.83 -15.72
N MET A 178 -4.68 -1.29 -15.42
CA MET A 178 -5.90 -2.10 -15.27
C MET A 178 -6.41 -2.69 -16.59
N ASP A 179 -5.92 -2.23 -17.74
CA ASP A 179 -6.24 -2.80 -19.05
C ASP A 179 -5.40 -4.06 -19.39
N ILE A 180 -4.40 -4.35 -18.58
CA ILE A 180 -3.53 -5.51 -18.76
C ILE A 180 -4.23 -6.76 -18.20
N PRO A 181 -4.44 -7.82 -19.02
CA PRO A 181 -5.35 -8.92 -18.67
C PRO A 181 -5.01 -9.67 -17.39
N ASN A 182 -3.73 -9.98 -17.16
CA ASN A 182 -3.28 -10.77 -16.01
C ASN A 182 -2.88 -9.94 -14.81
N LEU A 183 -3.00 -8.59 -14.90
CA LEU A 183 -2.83 -7.71 -13.74
C LEU A 183 -4.11 -7.75 -12.90
N SER A 184 -3.98 -8.21 -11.66
CA SER A 184 -5.14 -8.42 -10.79
C SER A 184 -5.31 -7.34 -9.72
N ALA A 185 -4.27 -6.56 -9.42
CA ALA A 185 -4.34 -5.50 -8.42
C ALA A 185 -3.56 -4.25 -8.80
N VAL A 186 -4.01 -3.12 -8.26
CA VAL A 186 -3.28 -1.87 -8.21
C VAL A 186 -3.13 -1.45 -6.75
N GLN A 187 -1.91 -1.11 -6.33
CA GLN A 187 -1.66 -0.58 -4.99
C GLN A 187 -1.52 0.93 -5.05
N THR A 188 -2.26 1.64 -4.21
CA THR A 188 -2.26 3.12 -4.19
C THR A 188 -2.39 3.66 -2.76
N VAL A 189 -2.03 4.94 -2.59
CA VAL A 189 -2.37 5.69 -1.38
C VAL A 189 -3.84 6.08 -1.45
N TYR A 190 -4.59 5.79 -0.39
CA TYR A 190 -5.97 6.24 -0.23
C TYR A 190 -6.33 6.30 1.25
N ASN A 191 -6.79 7.46 1.71
CA ASN A 191 -7.24 7.67 3.08
C ASN A 191 -8.18 8.88 3.13
N LEU A 192 -8.60 9.32 4.31
CA LEU A 192 -9.52 10.46 4.43
C LEU A 192 -9.01 11.74 3.76
N PHE A 193 -7.70 12.01 3.77
CA PHE A 193 -7.11 13.21 3.19
C PHE A 193 -6.69 13.03 1.73
N GLU A 194 -6.17 11.86 1.40
CA GLU A 194 -5.54 11.58 0.11
C GLU A 194 -6.49 10.73 -0.74
N GLN A 195 -7.56 11.37 -1.23
CA GLN A 195 -8.62 10.70 -1.98
C GLN A 195 -8.44 10.79 -3.50
N ILE A 196 -7.63 11.74 -3.99
CA ILE A 196 -7.25 11.85 -5.41
C ILE A 196 -5.82 11.30 -5.59
N PRO A 197 -5.54 10.48 -6.62
CA PRO A 197 -6.46 10.00 -7.66
C PRO A 197 -7.29 8.76 -7.26
N GLY A 198 -7.23 8.39 -5.97
CA GLY A 198 -7.83 7.15 -5.48
C GLY A 198 -9.30 6.97 -5.85
N ARG A 199 -10.14 8.02 -5.79
CA ARG A 199 -11.57 7.94 -6.19
C ARG A 199 -11.72 7.42 -7.60
N GLU A 200 -10.93 7.93 -8.53
CA GLU A 200 -10.98 7.53 -9.93
C GLU A 200 -10.40 6.13 -10.15
N LEU A 201 -9.31 5.80 -9.47
CA LEU A 201 -8.73 4.45 -9.51
C LEU A 201 -9.72 3.41 -8.98
N LEU A 202 -10.42 3.69 -7.88
CA LEU A 202 -11.44 2.81 -7.30
C LEU A 202 -12.62 2.57 -8.25
N GLU A 203 -13.07 3.62 -8.94
CA GLU A 203 -14.17 3.51 -9.93
C GLU A 203 -13.76 2.66 -11.15
N ASN A 204 -12.56 2.92 -11.70
CA ASN A 204 -12.04 2.14 -12.82
C ASN A 204 -11.77 0.67 -12.44
N ALA A 205 -11.22 0.43 -11.25
CA ALA A 205 -10.97 -0.89 -10.73
C ALA A 205 -12.24 -1.72 -10.60
N GLN A 206 -13.33 -1.12 -10.13
CA GLN A 206 -14.64 -1.77 -10.03
C GLN A 206 -15.16 -2.18 -11.41
N LYS A 207 -15.05 -1.29 -12.42
CA LYS A 207 -15.50 -1.58 -13.80
C LYS A 207 -14.68 -2.68 -14.47
N LYS A 208 -13.40 -2.81 -14.10
CA LYS A 208 -12.45 -3.72 -14.73
C LYS A 208 -12.17 -4.98 -13.92
N ASN A 209 -12.84 -5.19 -12.79
CA ASN A 209 -12.61 -6.31 -11.85
C ASN A 209 -11.14 -6.43 -11.40
N VAL A 210 -10.51 -5.28 -11.12
CA VAL A 210 -9.16 -5.19 -10.55
C VAL A 210 -9.28 -4.85 -9.07
N GLY A 211 -8.53 -5.53 -8.23
CA GLY A 211 -8.49 -5.23 -6.80
C GLY A 211 -7.66 -3.99 -6.50
N ILE A 212 -8.05 -3.24 -5.47
CA ILE A 212 -7.23 -2.14 -4.97
C ILE A 212 -6.63 -2.54 -3.62
N PHE A 213 -5.31 -2.45 -3.52
CA PHE A 213 -4.57 -2.49 -2.26
C PHE A 213 -4.30 -1.08 -1.80
N VAL A 214 -4.79 -0.74 -0.62
CA VAL A 214 -4.65 0.60 -0.07
C VAL A 214 -3.51 0.62 0.93
N ARG A 215 -2.56 1.53 0.75
CA ARG A 215 -1.49 1.83 1.71
C ARG A 215 -1.64 3.22 2.30
N VAL A 216 -0.91 3.49 3.39
CA VAL A 216 -0.91 4.76 4.14
C VAL A 216 -2.32 5.13 4.65
N PRO A 217 -3.08 4.20 5.25
CA PRO A 217 -4.43 4.48 5.77
C PRO A 217 -4.41 5.49 6.93
N ASP A 218 -3.25 5.66 7.56
CA ASP A 218 -2.98 6.52 8.71
C ASP A 218 -2.60 7.97 8.34
N ALA A 219 -2.50 8.28 7.04
CA ALA A 219 -2.10 9.61 6.54
C ALA A 219 -0.86 10.15 7.27
N SER A 220 0.26 9.44 7.18
CA SER A 220 1.52 9.80 7.85
C SER A 220 1.42 9.89 9.38
N GLY A 221 0.49 9.15 9.97
CA GLY A 221 0.28 9.06 11.41
C GLY A 221 -0.72 10.06 11.99
N VAL A 222 -1.27 11.00 11.21
CA VAL A 222 -2.30 11.94 11.72
C VAL A 222 -3.58 11.20 12.09
N LEU A 223 -3.98 10.21 11.29
CA LEU A 223 -5.21 9.45 11.52
C LEU A 223 -5.06 8.33 12.55
N THR A 224 -3.88 8.17 13.19
CA THR A 224 -3.76 7.31 14.38
C THR A 224 -4.36 7.94 15.63
N GLY A 225 -4.56 9.28 15.61
CA GLY A 225 -4.97 10.05 16.78
C GLY A 225 -3.85 10.34 17.77
N GLU A 226 -2.62 9.89 17.50
CA GLU A 226 -1.45 10.10 18.36
C GLU A 226 -0.80 11.46 18.17
N MET A 227 -1.02 12.11 17.03
CA MET A 227 -0.55 13.45 16.72
C MET A 227 -1.76 14.37 16.56
N LYS A 228 -1.85 15.40 17.39
CA LYS A 228 -2.95 16.37 17.38
C LYS A 228 -2.45 17.81 17.27
N THR A 229 -1.16 18.02 17.48
CA THR A 229 -0.53 19.32 17.48
C THR A 229 0.79 19.30 16.73
N MET A 230 1.29 20.48 16.36
CA MET A 230 2.63 20.61 15.76
C MET A 230 3.75 20.22 16.72
N GLU A 231 3.51 20.29 18.02
CA GLU A 231 4.45 19.81 19.04
C GLU A 231 4.54 18.28 19.03
N ASP A 232 3.41 17.59 18.85
CA ASP A 232 3.39 16.13 18.69
C ASP A 232 4.15 15.70 17.42
N VAL A 233 3.96 16.44 16.32
CA VAL A 233 4.71 16.20 15.07
C VAL A 233 6.21 16.32 15.31
N ALA A 234 6.66 17.40 15.96
CA ALA A 234 8.08 17.62 16.22
C ALA A 234 8.69 16.56 17.16
N LYS A 235 7.89 16.00 18.07
CA LYS A 235 8.34 14.93 18.97
C LYS A 235 8.42 13.55 18.31
N LYS A 236 7.50 13.27 17.35
CA LYS A 236 7.33 11.93 16.75
C LYS A 236 7.98 11.76 15.39
N ILE A 237 8.25 12.85 14.69
CA ILE A 237 8.83 12.84 13.35
C ILE A 237 10.20 13.53 13.42
N GLY A 238 11.26 12.73 13.49
CA GLY A 238 12.64 13.21 13.40
C GLY A 238 13.04 13.55 11.97
N ASP A 239 14.19 14.23 11.81
CA ASP A 239 14.69 14.67 10.50
C ASP A 239 14.96 13.50 9.54
N ASP A 240 15.33 12.33 10.06
CA ASP A 240 15.59 11.12 9.29
C ASP A 240 14.30 10.30 8.99
N ASP A 241 13.15 10.71 9.53
CA ASP A 241 11.88 10.05 9.28
C ASP A 241 11.38 10.41 7.89
N HIS A 242 11.02 9.41 7.08
CA HIS A 242 10.53 9.66 5.71
C HIS A 242 9.25 10.54 5.68
N ARG A 243 8.50 10.66 6.80
CA ARG A 243 7.35 11.55 6.93
C ARG A 243 7.76 13.03 7.05
N ALA A 244 9.04 13.33 7.32
CA ALA A 244 9.55 14.69 7.42
C ALA A 244 9.44 15.50 6.10
N VAL A 245 9.23 14.81 4.96
CA VAL A 245 8.95 15.46 3.67
C VAL A 245 7.62 16.22 3.65
N ARG A 246 6.71 15.92 4.57
CA ARG A 246 5.43 16.63 4.69
C ARG A 246 5.62 18.05 5.20
N LYS A 247 4.96 19.00 4.55
CA LYS A 247 5.01 20.41 4.94
C LYS A 247 4.23 20.67 6.23
N LYS A 248 4.69 21.63 7.03
CA LYS A 248 4.03 22.02 8.30
C LYS A 248 2.56 22.44 8.09
N GLU A 249 2.28 23.15 7.02
CA GLU A 249 0.93 23.61 6.65
C GLU A 249 -0.02 22.44 6.38
N TRP A 250 0.49 21.32 5.82
CA TRP A 250 -0.28 20.12 5.63
C TRP A 250 -0.78 19.55 6.97
N PHE A 251 0.12 19.42 7.95
CA PHE A 251 -0.27 18.91 9.28
C PHE A 251 -1.30 19.81 9.98
N LYS A 252 -1.15 21.14 9.93
CA LYS A 252 -2.10 22.06 10.54
C LYS A 252 -3.51 21.88 9.98
N ARG A 253 -3.63 21.88 8.65
CA ARG A 253 -4.92 21.64 7.99
C ARG A 253 -5.47 20.25 8.27
N ALA A 254 -4.61 19.24 8.35
CA ALA A 254 -5.01 17.87 8.65
C ALA A 254 -5.67 17.80 10.05
N PHE A 255 -5.11 18.47 11.05
CA PHE A 255 -5.71 18.52 12.39
C PHE A 255 -7.09 19.21 12.38
N GLU A 256 -7.24 20.32 11.65
CA GLU A 256 -8.54 21.00 11.50
C GLU A 256 -9.57 20.04 10.86
N LYS A 257 -9.20 19.32 9.81
CA LYS A 257 -10.09 18.37 9.12
C LYS A 257 -10.42 17.13 9.96
N VAL A 258 -9.52 16.67 10.81
CA VAL A 258 -9.84 15.61 11.78
C VAL A 258 -11.01 16.00 12.67
N GLU A 259 -11.02 17.24 13.18
CA GLU A 259 -12.13 17.73 14.03
C GLU A 259 -13.48 17.74 13.31
N GLU A 260 -13.51 17.98 11.98
CA GLU A 260 -14.74 17.97 11.19
C GLU A 260 -15.33 16.55 11.01
N VAL A 261 -14.50 15.50 10.99
CA VAL A 261 -14.95 14.11 10.78
C VAL A 261 -15.19 13.34 12.08
N ILE A 262 -14.57 13.73 13.19
CA ILE A 262 -14.76 13.09 14.51
C ILE A 262 -16.24 12.87 14.87
N PRO A 263 -17.18 13.84 14.64
CA PRO A 263 -18.59 13.63 14.94
C PRO A 263 -19.23 12.47 14.17
N ILE A 264 -18.74 12.20 12.94
CA ILE A 264 -19.22 11.06 12.14
C ILE A 264 -18.73 9.74 12.78
N GLY A 265 -17.45 9.66 13.15
CA GLY A 265 -16.91 8.47 13.83
C GLY A 265 -17.64 8.16 15.13
N LYS A 266 -17.94 9.19 15.94
CA LYS A 266 -18.65 9.04 17.22
C LYS A 266 -20.05 8.41 17.07
N GLN A 267 -20.75 8.61 15.95
CA GLN A 267 -22.07 7.99 15.69
C GLN A 267 -21.96 6.46 15.58
N TYR A 268 -20.78 5.94 15.21
CA TYR A 268 -20.49 4.51 15.12
C TYR A 268 -19.70 3.98 16.31
N GLY A 269 -19.29 4.84 17.25
CA GLY A 269 -18.37 4.47 18.32
C GLY A 269 -16.93 4.29 17.86
N TYR A 270 -16.55 4.88 16.73
CA TYR A 270 -15.20 4.75 16.13
C TYR A 270 -14.29 5.90 16.54
N ASP A 271 -13.05 5.57 16.84
CA ASP A 271 -11.95 6.54 16.83
C ASP A 271 -11.59 6.96 15.39
N ILE A 272 -10.63 7.89 15.26
CA ILE A 272 -10.28 8.44 13.94
C ILE A 272 -9.61 7.41 13.02
N MET A 273 -8.81 6.48 13.57
CA MET A 273 -8.17 5.42 12.79
C MET A 273 -9.19 4.40 12.32
N GLN A 274 -10.09 3.98 13.23
CA GLN A 274 -11.20 3.11 12.88
C GLN A 274 -12.09 3.73 11.81
N LEU A 275 -12.42 5.03 11.94
CA LEU A 275 -13.20 5.75 10.91
C LEU A 275 -12.47 5.77 9.56
N SER A 276 -11.16 6.05 9.53
CA SER A 276 -10.36 6.05 8.31
C SER A 276 -10.38 4.68 7.62
N MET A 277 -10.08 3.63 8.35
CA MET A 277 -10.07 2.28 7.79
C MET A 277 -11.45 1.81 7.37
N LYS A 278 -12.52 2.13 8.14
CA LYS A 278 -13.91 1.86 7.74
C LYS A 278 -14.32 2.61 6.48
N PHE A 279 -13.90 3.88 6.33
CA PHE A 279 -14.10 4.65 5.10
C PHE A 279 -13.47 3.94 3.88
N ILE A 280 -12.24 3.46 4.02
CA ILE A 280 -11.54 2.72 2.96
C ILE A 280 -12.26 1.40 2.65
N LEU A 281 -12.57 0.59 3.67
CA LEU A 281 -13.22 -0.71 3.51
C LEU A 281 -14.66 -0.61 2.99
N SER A 282 -15.30 0.55 3.13
CA SER A 282 -16.63 0.81 2.57
C SER A 282 -16.63 0.95 1.03
N LYS A 283 -15.46 0.96 0.40
CA LYS A 283 -15.32 0.95 -1.06
C LYS A 283 -15.21 -0.50 -1.57
N ASN A 284 -16.13 -0.92 -2.44
CA ASN A 284 -16.23 -2.31 -2.92
C ASN A 284 -15.00 -2.80 -3.69
N SER A 285 -14.31 -1.91 -4.42
CA SER A 285 -13.10 -2.24 -5.18
C SER A 285 -11.84 -2.36 -4.31
N VAL A 286 -11.87 -1.91 -3.05
CA VAL A 286 -10.77 -2.14 -2.12
C VAL A 286 -10.75 -3.62 -1.73
N THR A 287 -9.69 -4.32 -2.06
CA THR A 287 -9.49 -5.72 -1.67
C THR A 287 -8.84 -5.83 -0.29
N SER A 288 -7.82 -5.02 -0.04
CA SER A 288 -7.11 -5.04 1.25
C SER A 288 -6.54 -3.68 1.59
N ILE A 289 -6.51 -3.35 2.88
CA ILE A 289 -5.69 -2.27 3.42
C ILE A 289 -4.37 -2.87 3.90
N ILE A 290 -3.26 -2.25 3.54
CA ILE A 290 -1.91 -2.67 3.92
C ILE A 290 -1.30 -1.59 4.81
N PRO A 291 -1.62 -1.60 6.11
CA PRO A 291 -1.05 -0.66 7.07
C PRO A 291 0.38 -1.05 7.43
N THR A 292 1.12 -0.10 7.97
CA THR A 292 2.40 -0.37 8.64
C THR A 292 2.13 -0.59 10.12
N PHE A 293 2.49 -1.76 10.61
CA PHE A 293 2.38 -2.08 12.03
C PHE A 293 3.68 -1.75 12.77
N GLY A 294 3.55 -1.14 13.92
CA GLY A 294 4.69 -0.84 14.79
C GLY A 294 4.74 -1.70 16.06
N SER A 295 3.65 -2.44 16.35
CA SER A 295 3.52 -3.29 17.54
C SER A 295 2.49 -4.39 17.33
N ILE A 296 2.43 -5.34 18.26
CA ILE A 296 1.40 -6.39 18.29
C ILE A 296 0.02 -5.78 18.58
N GLU A 297 -0.03 -4.77 19.43
CA GLU A 297 -1.26 -4.05 19.77
C GLU A 297 -1.87 -3.35 18.55
N ASP A 298 -1.02 -2.78 17.67
CA ASP A 298 -1.48 -2.22 16.40
C ASP A 298 -2.16 -3.29 15.54
N ILE A 299 -1.57 -4.50 15.46
CA ILE A 299 -2.12 -5.62 14.68
C ILE A 299 -3.51 -6.01 15.23
N GLU A 300 -3.64 -6.19 16.54
CA GLU A 300 -4.90 -6.54 17.20
C GLU A 300 -5.98 -5.48 16.97
N SER A 301 -5.61 -4.20 17.13
CA SER A 301 -6.50 -3.07 16.92
C SER A 301 -7.01 -3.02 15.46
N PHE A 302 -6.10 -3.11 14.48
CA PHE A 302 -6.49 -2.97 13.08
C PHE A 302 -7.27 -4.17 12.57
N VAL A 303 -6.91 -5.38 12.99
CA VAL A 303 -7.68 -6.60 12.67
C VAL A 303 -9.11 -6.52 13.19
N SER A 304 -9.35 -5.93 14.35
CA SER A 304 -10.68 -5.76 14.92
C SER A 304 -11.61 -4.91 14.05
N ILE A 305 -11.05 -4.05 13.19
CA ILE A 305 -11.81 -3.20 12.28
C ILE A 305 -12.48 -4.01 11.16
N SER A 306 -11.92 -5.17 10.78
CA SER A 306 -12.48 -6.06 9.75
C SER A 306 -13.60 -6.95 10.31
N ASP A 307 -14.68 -6.35 10.75
CA ASP A 307 -15.84 -7.00 11.39
C ASP A 307 -17.03 -7.22 10.43
N GLY A 308 -16.99 -6.60 9.23
CA GLY A 308 -18.06 -6.64 8.24
C GLY A 308 -19.08 -5.51 8.38
N ASN A 309 -18.89 -4.60 9.34
CA ASN A 309 -19.71 -3.39 9.47
C ASN A 309 -19.02 -2.23 8.75
N TYR A 310 -19.68 -1.65 7.78
CA TYR A 310 -19.15 -0.54 6.97
C TYR A 310 -19.96 0.73 7.19
N LEU A 311 -19.43 1.87 6.72
CA LEU A 311 -20.12 3.15 6.80
C LEU A 311 -21.31 3.18 5.84
N LYS A 312 -22.37 3.89 6.23
CA LYS A 312 -23.50 4.14 5.36
C LYS A 312 -23.12 5.07 4.21
N LEU A 313 -23.80 4.91 3.07
CA LEU A 313 -23.50 5.70 1.87
C LEU A 313 -23.58 7.21 2.10
N ASP A 314 -24.54 7.67 2.90
CA ASP A 314 -24.70 9.10 3.18
C ASP A 314 -23.54 9.65 4.01
N ASP A 315 -23.04 8.87 4.99
CA ASP A 315 -21.87 9.27 5.76
C ASP A 315 -20.59 9.24 4.92
N MET A 316 -20.47 8.28 3.98
CA MET A 316 -19.39 8.26 3.00
C MET A 316 -19.38 9.54 2.15
N LYS A 317 -20.53 9.93 1.59
CA LYS A 317 -20.67 11.16 0.81
C LYS A 317 -20.36 12.40 1.65
N ARG A 318 -20.81 12.41 2.92
CA ARG A 318 -20.52 13.52 3.84
C ARG A 318 -19.03 13.66 4.09
N ILE A 319 -18.32 12.56 4.33
CA ILE A 319 -16.87 12.55 4.47
C ILE A 319 -16.22 13.06 3.17
N GLU A 320 -16.62 12.55 2.02
CA GLU A 320 -16.08 12.99 0.73
C GLU A 320 -16.25 14.50 0.53
N SER A 321 -17.43 15.04 0.85
CA SER A 321 -17.72 16.48 0.74
C SER A 321 -16.84 17.33 1.68
N ILE A 322 -16.56 16.86 2.89
CA ILE A 322 -15.64 17.57 3.82
C ILE A 322 -14.25 17.73 3.20
N PHE A 323 -13.80 16.75 2.41
CA PHE A 323 -12.47 16.73 1.81
C PHE A 323 -12.42 17.27 0.37
N ASP A 324 -13.52 17.67 -0.25
CA ASP A 324 -13.50 18.29 -1.60
C ASP A 324 -12.67 19.58 -1.62
N SER A 325 -12.74 20.40 -0.58
CA SER A 325 -11.90 21.60 -0.45
C SER A 325 -10.43 21.26 -0.17
N TRP A 326 -10.16 20.13 0.49
CA TRP A 326 -8.82 19.62 0.73
C TRP A 326 -8.16 19.19 -0.57
N GLU A 327 -8.85 18.43 -1.39
CA GLU A 327 -8.36 17.97 -2.69
C GLU A 327 -7.94 19.13 -3.58
N THR A 328 -8.75 20.19 -3.62
CA THR A 328 -8.41 21.43 -4.36
C THR A 328 -7.13 22.09 -3.82
N TYR A 329 -6.88 22.01 -2.52
CA TYR A 329 -5.66 22.56 -1.91
C TYR A 329 -4.45 21.67 -2.23
N GLU A 330 -4.57 20.34 -2.08
CA GLU A 330 -3.51 19.39 -2.33
C GLU A 330 -3.10 19.35 -3.80
N LEU A 331 -4.02 19.54 -4.73
CA LEU A 331 -3.74 19.65 -6.17
C LEU A 331 -2.69 20.70 -6.51
N LYS A 332 -2.53 21.75 -5.70
CA LYS A 332 -1.47 22.75 -5.88
C LYS A 332 -0.07 22.24 -5.55
N PHE A 333 0.01 21.10 -4.87
CA PHE A 333 1.27 20.51 -4.38
C PHE A 333 1.50 19.10 -4.91
N THR A 334 0.59 18.58 -5.75
CA THR A 334 0.72 17.27 -6.39
C THR A 334 1.64 17.30 -7.60
N GLN A 335 2.00 16.14 -8.10
CA GLN A 335 2.87 16.03 -9.27
C GLN A 335 2.18 16.60 -10.52
N PRO A 336 2.93 17.19 -11.48
CA PRO A 336 2.38 17.81 -12.68
C PRO A 336 1.48 16.90 -13.53
N ASP A 337 1.72 15.58 -13.53
CA ASP A 337 0.92 14.60 -14.27
C ASP A 337 -0.53 14.53 -13.76
N VAL A 338 -0.75 14.64 -12.45
CA VAL A 338 -2.10 14.67 -11.86
C VAL A 338 -2.84 15.93 -12.26
N LEU A 339 -2.16 17.09 -12.21
CA LEU A 339 -2.75 18.37 -12.62
C LEU A 339 -3.11 18.36 -14.10
N ASN A 340 -2.27 17.80 -14.95
CA ASN A 340 -2.53 17.68 -16.39
C ASN A 340 -3.69 16.74 -16.67
N TYR A 341 -3.79 15.63 -15.96
CA TYR A 341 -4.87 14.66 -16.11
C TYR A 341 -6.24 15.26 -15.72
N ILE A 342 -6.29 15.97 -14.58
CA ILE A 342 -7.54 16.62 -14.12
C ILE A 342 -7.93 17.74 -15.07
N SER A 343 -6.97 18.53 -15.57
CA SER A 343 -7.25 19.58 -16.55
C SER A 343 -7.82 19.05 -17.86
N SER A 344 -7.35 17.88 -18.31
CA SER A 344 -7.84 17.25 -19.55
C SER A 344 -9.26 16.69 -19.46
N LYS A 345 -9.78 16.47 -18.25
CA LYS A 345 -11.17 16.01 -18.04
C LYS A 345 -12.19 17.15 -17.89
N ASN A 346 -11.70 18.34 -17.55
CA ASN A 346 -12.55 19.54 -17.39
C ASN A 346 -12.61 20.39 -18.68
N SER A 347 -11.95 19.98 -19.73
CA SER A 347 -12.01 20.52 -21.09
C SER A 347 -12.83 19.62 -22.00
#